data_beca7da1a81ef5284181416bee062200
#
_entry.id   beca7da1a81ef5284181416bee062200
#
_cell.length_a   1.000
_cell.length_b   1.000
_cell.length_c   1.000
_cell.angle_alpha   90.00
_cell.angle_beta   90.00
_cell.angle_gamma   90.00
#
_symmetry.space_group_name_H-M   'P 1'
#
loop_
_entity.id
_entity.type
_entity.pdbx_description
1 polymer ?
#
loop_
_entity_poly.entity_id
_entity_poly.type
_entity_poly.pdbx_seq_one_letter_code
_entity_poly.pdbx_strand_id
1 'polypeptide(L)'
;MPAPGTRIRDYEIWGLLGEGGMSEVWLAKDEVLSIPVMIKTLGKTSLSAPEASQRVLNEARTMARIPEPRIVRALNAGIHEGTPYLVQEYVDGIDIEELDAWRRKTLGVNLPLWFICDVMKETCRALHSAHQSGVIHRDVKPSNVFGSPETGVRLGDFGIAAGISSGQPSDICGTPSFMAPEQVRGEPIDRRTDVFGAGATAYVLRYGTPPFASLEELLDPAVSVAFPPPQHPQEGYFQHLLAAMLTKDPAARLPNAAMAGRHFAMIEHALRSSLQAAPLVCLSDFTFRLLDCTIVLEVGDLAEATVDGVVSSGNYDLRMRTGVGDALRRRGGDSIEDEALQNGEQALGTCVPTRAGRLRAKRVLHAVSGWNEISCIGRATQRAFLLGDELGLRSLAFPALGTGAARISVEACANAMMTALRSHLALGGTRLEMVRVVFDTPAKRDRFRSVAEEALRAEEDPPTLIDLGLPVAAPKVGEHSATHLDLSRHEALRSTVPVR
;
A
#
# COMPACT_ATOMS: atom_id res chain seq x y z
N MET A 1 -25.83 -9.77 4.30
CA MET A 1 -24.52 -9.48 3.70
C MET A 1 -24.73 -9.20 2.23
N PRO A 2 -24.20 -8.12 1.67
CA PRO A 2 -24.27 -7.91 0.25
C PRO A 2 -23.51 -9.03 -0.48
N ALA A 3 -23.93 -9.38 -1.68
CA ALA A 3 -23.25 -10.33 -2.55
C ALA A 3 -22.86 -9.61 -3.84
N PRO A 4 -21.88 -10.11 -4.60
CA PRO A 4 -21.57 -9.55 -5.92
C PRO A 4 -22.81 -9.40 -6.78
N GLY A 5 -22.99 -8.25 -7.43
CA GLY A 5 -24.19 -7.87 -8.17
C GLY A 5 -25.31 -7.25 -7.33
N THR A 6 -25.19 -7.23 -6.00
CA THR A 6 -26.14 -6.51 -5.13
C THR A 6 -25.92 -4.99 -5.25
N ARG A 7 -26.99 -4.21 -5.12
CA ARG A 7 -26.92 -2.74 -5.14
C ARG A 7 -27.15 -2.13 -3.76
N ILE A 8 -26.25 -1.24 -3.38
CA ILE A 8 -26.44 -0.32 -2.25
C ILE A 8 -26.66 1.07 -2.86
N ARG A 9 -27.92 1.47 -3.08
CA ARG A 9 -28.30 2.68 -3.83
C ARG A 9 -27.65 2.72 -5.23
N ASP A 10 -26.80 3.71 -5.48
CA ASP A 10 -26.11 3.94 -6.75
C ASP A 10 -24.79 3.15 -6.87
N TYR A 11 -24.53 2.24 -5.94
CA TYR A 11 -23.29 1.45 -5.89
C TYR A 11 -23.58 -0.02 -6.16
N GLU A 12 -22.94 -0.58 -7.20
CA GLU A 12 -22.98 -2.01 -7.50
C GLU A 12 -21.83 -2.71 -6.79
N ILE A 13 -22.12 -3.69 -5.93
CA ILE A 13 -21.11 -4.48 -5.21
C ILE A 13 -20.44 -5.46 -6.15
N TRP A 14 -19.09 -5.47 -6.17
CA TRP A 14 -18.31 -6.34 -7.03
C TRP A 14 -17.56 -7.44 -6.30
N GLY A 15 -17.23 -7.24 -5.04
CA GLY A 15 -16.53 -8.25 -4.27
C GLY A 15 -16.14 -7.77 -2.89
N LEU A 16 -15.87 -8.73 -2.01
CA LEU A 16 -15.33 -8.47 -0.68
C LEU A 16 -13.82 -8.23 -0.79
N LEU A 17 -13.34 -7.10 -0.28
CA LEU A 17 -11.91 -6.78 -0.19
C LEU A 17 -11.31 -7.24 1.12
N GLY A 18 -12.06 -7.18 2.20
CA GLY A 18 -11.61 -7.56 3.53
C GLY A 18 -12.74 -7.65 4.54
N GLU A 19 -12.54 -8.46 5.56
CA GLU A 19 -13.44 -8.64 6.69
C GLU A 19 -12.64 -8.38 7.97
N GLY A 20 -13.05 -7.39 8.73
CA GLY A 20 -12.50 -7.05 10.04
C GLY A 20 -13.46 -7.43 11.16
N GLY A 21 -12.99 -7.39 12.41
CA GLY A 21 -13.81 -7.79 13.57
C GLY A 21 -15.13 -7.03 13.74
N MET A 22 -15.24 -5.82 13.17
CA MET A 22 -16.43 -4.97 13.28
C MET A 22 -16.92 -4.41 11.95
N SER A 23 -16.25 -4.65 10.84
CA SER A 23 -16.60 -4.07 9.53
C SER A 23 -16.24 -5.00 8.38
N GLU A 24 -17.02 -4.91 7.32
CA GLU A 24 -16.75 -5.53 6.04
C GLU A 24 -16.41 -4.42 5.04
N VAL A 25 -15.39 -4.63 4.20
CA VAL A 25 -14.98 -3.69 3.17
C VAL A 25 -15.21 -4.33 1.81
N TRP A 26 -16.01 -3.67 1.00
CA TRP A 26 -16.44 -4.14 -0.31
C TRP A 26 -15.88 -3.25 -1.41
N LEU A 27 -15.43 -3.84 -2.49
CA LEU A 27 -15.23 -3.14 -3.75
C LEU A 27 -16.57 -2.97 -4.44
N ALA A 28 -16.85 -1.76 -4.87
CA ALA A 28 -18.08 -1.43 -5.59
C ALA A 28 -17.80 -0.46 -6.75
N LYS A 29 -18.73 -0.36 -7.66
CA LYS A 29 -18.79 0.65 -8.70
C LYS A 29 -19.79 1.73 -8.30
N ASP A 30 -19.38 2.98 -8.39
CA ASP A 30 -20.29 4.10 -8.45
C ASP A 30 -20.91 4.16 -9.87
N GLU A 31 -22.20 3.84 -9.98
CA GLU A 31 -22.90 3.79 -11.27
C GLU A 31 -23.06 5.16 -11.93
N VAL A 32 -23.05 6.23 -11.13
CA VAL A 32 -23.20 7.62 -11.61
C VAL A 32 -21.87 8.14 -12.17
N LEU A 33 -20.80 7.96 -11.41
CA LEU A 33 -19.46 8.45 -11.77
C LEU A 33 -18.67 7.45 -12.60
N SER A 34 -19.10 6.18 -12.65
CA SER A 34 -18.39 5.07 -13.32
C SER A 34 -16.96 4.89 -12.82
N ILE A 35 -16.74 5.02 -11.50
CA ILE A 35 -15.44 4.83 -10.84
C ILE A 35 -15.51 3.72 -9.79
N PRO A 36 -14.37 3.05 -9.49
CA PRO A 36 -14.29 2.12 -8.37
C PRO A 36 -14.32 2.88 -7.04
N VAL A 37 -15.05 2.32 -6.07
CA VAL A 37 -15.12 2.83 -4.70
C VAL A 37 -15.02 1.69 -3.71
N MET A 38 -14.60 1.99 -2.48
CA MET A 38 -14.71 1.08 -1.35
C MET A 38 -15.97 1.41 -0.55
N ILE A 39 -16.72 0.38 -0.19
CA ILE A 39 -17.85 0.52 0.73
C ILE A 39 -17.53 -0.24 2.01
N LYS A 40 -17.44 0.49 3.10
CA LYS A 40 -17.25 -0.05 4.44
C LYS A 40 -18.62 -0.13 5.13
N THR A 41 -19.03 -1.32 5.49
CA THR A 41 -20.26 -1.57 6.29
C THR A 41 -19.87 -2.03 7.67
N LEU A 42 -20.65 -1.66 8.68
CA LEU A 42 -20.49 -2.25 10.01
C LEU A 42 -21.08 -3.65 10.01
N GLY A 43 -20.25 -4.64 10.38
CA GLY A 43 -20.69 -6.02 10.59
C GLY A 43 -21.64 -6.14 11.79
N LYS A 44 -21.87 -7.37 12.25
CA LYS A 44 -22.68 -7.61 13.46
C LYS A 44 -21.98 -7.01 14.68
N THR A 45 -22.40 -5.82 15.10
CA THR A 45 -21.89 -5.13 16.29
C THR A 45 -22.87 -5.26 17.45
N SER A 46 -22.38 -5.12 18.67
CA SER A 46 -23.22 -4.99 19.88
C SER A 46 -23.91 -3.62 19.98
N LEU A 47 -23.64 -2.71 19.04
CA LEU A 47 -24.22 -1.37 19.00
C LEU A 47 -25.64 -1.39 18.50
N SER A 48 -26.45 -0.50 19.02
CA SER A 48 -27.77 -0.21 18.44
C SER A 48 -27.61 0.43 17.04
N ALA A 49 -28.57 0.21 16.15
CA ALA A 49 -28.56 0.77 14.81
C ALA A 49 -28.36 2.31 14.76
N PRO A 50 -28.95 3.13 15.68
CA PRO A 50 -28.65 4.56 15.73
C PRO A 50 -27.20 4.89 16.10
N GLU A 51 -26.60 4.18 17.06
CA GLU A 51 -25.21 4.41 17.47
C GLU A 51 -24.24 4.04 16.35
N ALA A 52 -24.45 2.90 15.68
CA ALA A 52 -23.70 2.47 14.53
C ALA A 52 -23.75 3.51 13.39
N SER A 53 -24.95 4.02 13.09
CA SER A 53 -25.15 5.06 12.07
C SER A 53 -24.45 6.35 12.43
N GLN A 54 -24.53 6.79 13.68
CA GLN A 54 -23.85 8.01 14.14
C GLN A 54 -22.34 7.89 14.05
N ARG A 55 -21.76 6.72 14.33
CA ARG A 55 -20.32 6.47 14.21
C ARG A 55 -19.85 6.62 12.76
N VAL A 56 -20.49 5.93 11.82
CA VAL A 56 -20.12 5.99 10.38
C VAL A 56 -20.26 7.41 9.84
N LEU A 57 -21.32 8.12 10.17
CA LEU A 57 -21.52 9.50 9.75
C LEU A 57 -20.48 10.46 10.35
N ASN A 58 -20.07 10.24 11.59
CA ASN A 58 -19.01 11.04 12.22
C ASN A 58 -17.66 10.76 11.57
N GLU A 59 -17.32 9.52 11.27
CA GLU A 59 -16.12 9.13 10.53
C GLU A 59 -16.09 9.85 9.18
N ALA A 60 -17.15 9.71 8.39
CA ALA A 60 -17.26 10.37 7.09
C ALA A 60 -17.07 11.89 7.17
N ARG A 61 -17.77 12.55 8.11
CA ARG A 61 -17.66 14.02 8.27
C ARG A 61 -16.28 14.46 8.69
N THR A 62 -15.59 13.67 9.48
CA THR A 62 -14.25 13.97 9.95
C THR A 62 -13.25 13.82 8.81
N MET A 63 -13.27 12.73 8.07
CA MET A 63 -12.42 12.50 6.92
C MET A 63 -12.63 13.58 5.83
N ALA A 64 -13.87 13.96 5.56
CA ALA A 64 -14.21 14.98 4.56
C ALA A 64 -13.64 16.39 4.87
N ARG A 65 -13.21 16.64 6.11
CA ARG A 65 -12.63 17.92 6.54
C ARG A 65 -11.12 17.99 6.35
N ILE A 66 -10.45 16.89 6.01
CA ILE A 66 -9.00 16.82 5.92
C ILE A 66 -8.59 16.94 4.44
N PRO A 67 -8.11 18.12 3.98
CA PRO A 67 -7.71 18.33 2.59
C PRO A 67 -6.29 17.79 2.34
N GLU A 68 -6.08 16.49 2.49
CA GLU A 68 -4.78 15.85 2.37
C GLU A 68 -4.85 14.66 1.39
N PRO A 69 -4.14 14.73 0.25
CA PRO A 69 -4.20 13.67 -0.75
C PRO A 69 -3.64 12.32 -0.29
N ARG A 70 -2.85 12.29 0.80
CA ARG A 70 -2.32 11.05 1.39
C ARG A 70 -3.30 10.36 2.34
N ILE A 71 -4.48 10.93 2.52
CA ILE A 71 -5.56 10.34 3.33
C ILE A 71 -6.63 9.82 2.37
N VAL A 72 -7.06 8.57 2.59
CA VAL A 72 -8.17 7.96 1.85
C VAL A 72 -9.43 8.82 2.05
N ARG A 73 -10.00 9.33 0.97
CA ARG A 73 -11.12 10.27 1.02
C ARG A 73 -12.45 9.57 1.29
N ALA A 74 -13.26 10.13 2.17
CA ALA A 74 -14.67 9.80 2.25
C ALA A 74 -15.43 10.50 1.10
N LEU A 75 -16.13 9.72 0.29
CA LEU A 75 -16.89 10.23 -0.86
C LEU A 75 -18.38 10.40 -0.51
N ASN A 76 -18.93 9.46 0.25
CA ASN A 76 -20.33 9.46 0.66
C ASN A 76 -20.53 8.63 1.93
N ALA A 77 -21.67 8.79 2.59
CA ALA A 77 -22.10 7.93 3.70
C ALA A 77 -23.63 7.89 3.77
N GLY A 78 -24.18 6.79 4.25
CA GLY A 78 -25.61 6.65 4.35
C GLY A 78 -26.06 5.42 5.13
N ILE A 79 -27.36 5.14 5.02
CA ILE A 79 -28.01 3.95 5.58
C ILE A 79 -28.74 3.25 4.44
N HIS A 80 -28.52 1.95 4.32
CA HIS A 80 -29.21 1.07 3.37
C HIS A 80 -29.79 -0.13 4.13
N GLU A 81 -31.09 -0.33 4.05
CA GLU A 81 -31.82 -1.42 4.78
C GLU A 81 -31.45 -1.50 6.28
N GLY A 82 -31.31 -0.34 6.93
CA GLY A 82 -30.94 -0.24 8.33
C GLY A 82 -29.46 -0.40 8.64
N THR A 83 -28.62 -0.74 7.64
CA THR A 83 -27.18 -0.88 7.79
C THR A 83 -26.47 0.41 7.37
N PRO A 84 -25.68 1.03 8.26
CA PRO A 84 -24.88 2.20 7.90
C PRO A 84 -23.70 1.79 7.03
N TYR A 85 -23.37 2.63 6.04
CA TYR A 85 -22.25 2.43 5.14
C TYR A 85 -21.47 3.73 4.93
N LEU A 86 -20.17 3.60 4.69
CA LEU A 86 -19.25 4.66 4.31
C LEU A 86 -18.66 4.32 2.94
N VAL A 87 -18.76 5.25 2.00
CA VAL A 87 -18.12 5.15 0.69
C VAL A 87 -16.80 5.93 0.70
N GLN A 88 -15.74 5.27 0.33
CA GLN A 88 -14.39 5.82 0.28
C GLN A 88 -13.81 5.65 -1.13
N GLU A 89 -12.83 6.49 -1.47
CA GLU A 89 -12.06 6.28 -2.70
C GLU A 89 -11.39 4.89 -2.67
N TYR A 90 -11.37 4.23 -3.82
CA TYR A 90 -10.61 3.00 -3.98
C TYR A 90 -9.14 3.33 -4.22
N VAL A 91 -8.26 2.73 -3.44
CA VAL A 91 -6.81 2.81 -3.63
C VAL A 91 -6.38 1.59 -4.45
N ASP A 92 -5.95 1.80 -5.70
CA ASP A 92 -5.41 0.72 -6.54
C ASP A 92 -3.99 0.37 -6.11
N GLY A 93 -3.89 -0.39 -5.03
CA GLY A 93 -2.64 -0.79 -4.38
C GLY A 93 -2.86 -1.90 -3.38
N ILE A 94 -1.83 -2.20 -2.60
CA ILE A 94 -1.88 -3.18 -1.50
C ILE A 94 -1.58 -2.49 -0.18
N ASP A 95 -2.11 -3.00 0.92
CA ASP A 95 -1.69 -2.53 2.23
C ASP A 95 -0.29 -3.05 2.58
N ILE A 96 0.38 -2.30 3.46
CA ILE A 96 1.79 -2.57 3.78
C ILE A 96 1.95 -3.82 4.65
N GLU A 97 0.93 -4.21 5.43
CA GLU A 97 0.93 -5.45 6.21
C GLU A 97 0.95 -6.66 5.28
N GLU A 98 0.11 -6.66 4.24
CA GLU A 98 0.07 -7.71 3.24
C GLU A 98 1.41 -7.84 2.50
N LEU A 99 1.99 -6.70 2.08
CA LEU A 99 3.29 -6.68 1.41
C LEU A 99 4.40 -7.23 2.31
N ASP A 100 4.46 -6.80 3.59
CA ASP A 100 5.47 -7.26 4.54
C ASP A 100 5.33 -8.76 4.84
N ALA A 101 4.12 -9.21 5.14
CA ALA A 101 3.82 -10.62 5.42
C ALA A 101 4.18 -11.52 4.22
N TRP A 102 3.82 -11.08 3.01
CA TRP A 102 4.17 -11.81 1.79
C TRP A 102 5.69 -11.89 1.60
N ARG A 103 6.44 -10.79 1.75
CA ARG A 103 7.90 -10.78 1.58
C ARG A 103 8.59 -11.71 2.58
N ARG A 104 8.19 -11.66 3.85
CA ARG A 104 8.75 -12.53 4.90
C ARG A 104 8.47 -14.00 4.62
N LYS A 105 7.23 -14.33 4.22
CA LYS A 105 6.80 -15.71 3.95
C LYS A 105 7.44 -16.27 2.69
N THR A 106 7.45 -15.49 1.60
CA THR A 106 7.78 -16.00 0.26
C THR A 106 9.26 -15.83 -0.07
N LEU A 107 9.84 -14.67 0.25
CA LEU A 107 11.23 -14.36 -0.07
C LEU A 107 12.18 -14.58 1.11
N GLY A 108 11.67 -14.72 2.33
CA GLY A 108 12.49 -14.81 3.55
C GLY A 108 13.23 -13.50 3.87
N VAL A 109 12.77 -12.36 3.35
CA VAL A 109 13.41 -11.06 3.52
C VAL A 109 12.44 -10.02 4.09
N ASN A 110 12.98 -9.08 4.86
CA ASN A 110 12.23 -7.96 5.39
C ASN A 110 12.05 -6.86 4.32
N LEU A 111 11.16 -5.91 4.57
CA LEU A 111 11.11 -4.67 3.81
C LEU A 111 12.44 -3.90 3.96
N PRO A 112 12.99 -3.33 2.88
CA PRO A 112 14.19 -2.50 2.95
C PRO A 112 13.96 -1.29 3.86
N LEU A 113 14.97 -0.91 4.65
CA LEU A 113 14.83 0.20 5.61
C LEU A 113 14.49 1.53 4.91
N TRP A 114 15.05 1.77 3.71
CA TRP A 114 14.71 2.97 2.93
C TRP A 114 13.22 3.01 2.57
N PHE A 115 12.61 1.87 2.22
CA PHE A 115 11.19 1.78 1.88
C PHE A 115 10.31 1.99 3.12
N ILE A 116 10.69 1.41 4.26
CA ILE A 116 9.99 1.66 5.53
C ILE A 116 10.02 3.16 5.87
N CYS A 117 11.18 3.80 5.72
CA CYS A 117 11.32 5.24 5.97
C CYS A 117 10.49 6.08 4.99
N ASP A 118 10.43 5.70 3.71
CA ASP A 118 9.60 6.36 2.69
C ASP A 118 8.11 6.28 3.04
N VAL A 119 7.62 5.09 3.34
CA VAL A 119 6.23 4.86 3.76
C VAL A 119 5.91 5.66 5.03
N MET A 120 6.78 5.61 6.04
CA MET A 120 6.54 6.29 7.31
C MET A 120 6.66 7.81 7.21
N LYS A 121 7.50 8.33 6.33
CA LYS A 121 7.58 9.75 5.99
C LYS A 121 6.23 10.27 5.48
N GLU A 122 5.64 9.56 4.50
CA GLU A 122 4.36 9.96 3.91
C GLU A 122 3.19 9.75 4.90
N THR A 123 3.19 8.66 5.66
CA THR A 123 2.23 8.41 6.75
C THR A 123 2.27 9.53 7.80
N CYS A 124 3.47 9.96 8.22
CA CYS A 124 3.63 11.06 9.17
C CYS A 124 3.16 12.41 8.61
N ARG A 125 3.29 12.65 7.29
CA ARG A 125 2.75 13.83 6.62
C ARG A 125 1.21 13.81 6.65
N ALA A 126 0.59 12.67 6.34
CA ALA A 126 -0.85 12.49 6.45
C ALA A 126 -1.35 12.76 7.88
N LEU A 127 -0.71 12.16 8.87
CA LEU A 127 -1.03 12.38 10.29
C LEU A 127 -0.89 13.85 10.69
N HIS A 128 0.17 14.51 10.23
CA HIS A 128 0.35 15.94 10.53
C HIS A 128 -0.81 16.78 10.00
N SER A 129 -1.23 16.59 8.76
CA SER A 129 -2.38 17.27 8.17
C SER A 129 -3.69 16.99 8.94
N ALA A 130 -3.92 15.73 9.35
CA ALA A 130 -5.05 15.38 10.19
C ALA A 130 -5.01 16.13 11.54
N HIS A 131 -3.86 16.17 12.18
CA HIS A 131 -3.67 16.88 13.45
C HIS A 131 -3.89 18.39 13.33
N GLN A 132 -3.49 19.01 12.20
CA GLN A 132 -3.80 20.42 11.92
C GLN A 132 -5.31 20.67 11.77
N SER A 133 -6.05 19.67 11.31
CA SER A 133 -7.51 19.69 11.21
C SER A 133 -8.22 19.30 12.52
N GLY A 134 -7.47 19.10 13.62
CA GLY A 134 -8.00 18.70 14.92
C GLY A 134 -8.41 17.22 15.01
N VAL A 135 -7.91 16.38 14.10
CA VAL A 135 -8.25 14.95 14.03
C VAL A 135 -7.07 14.09 14.50
N ILE A 136 -7.34 13.13 15.36
CA ILE A 136 -6.40 12.10 15.82
C ILE A 136 -6.85 10.77 15.19
N HIS A 137 -5.91 10.04 14.60
CA HIS A 137 -6.18 8.78 13.87
C HIS A 137 -6.54 7.62 14.81
N ARG A 138 -5.77 7.41 15.88
CA ARG A 138 -5.97 6.43 16.97
C ARG A 138 -5.71 4.95 16.62
N ASP A 139 -5.57 4.60 15.35
CA ASP A 139 -5.35 3.21 14.90
C ASP A 139 -4.33 3.16 13.74
N VAL A 140 -3.14 3.75 13.98
CA VAL A 140 -2.03 3.73 13.01
C VAL A 140 -1.37 2.36 13.06
N LYS A 141 -1.51 1.59 11.97
CA LYS A 141 -0.95 0.24 11.81
C LYS A 141 -0.70 -0.09 10.34
N PRO A 142 0.10 -1.12 10.03
CA PRO A 142 0.47 -1.45 8.64
C PRO A 142 -0.72 -1.70 7.71
N SER A 143 -1.80 -2.36 8.20
CA SER A 143 -3.00 -2.64 7.40
C SER A 143 -3.84 -1.40 7.07
N ASN A 144 -3.61 -0.27 7.75
CA ASN A 144 -4.26 1.00 7.46
C ASN A 144 -3.40 1.91 6.55
N VAL A 145 -2.23 1.44 6.12
CA VAL A 145 -1.34 2.15 5.20
C VAL A 145 -1.28 1.41 3.88
N PHE A 146 -1.72 2.06 2.81
CA PHE A 146 -1.79 1.49 1.47
C PHE A 146 -0.66 2.04 0.60
N GLY A 147 0.00 1.16 -0.15
CA GLY A 147 0.97 1.51 -1.17
C GLY A 147 0.37 1.33 -2.56
N SER A 148 0.17 2.42 -3.28
CA SER A 148 -0.27 2.40 -4.67
C SER A 148 0.85 2.84 -5.61
N PRO A 149 1.10 2.12 -6.70
CA PRO A 149 2.08 2.54 -7.71
C PRO A 149 1.77 3.91 -8.31
N GLU A 150 0.48 4.23 -8.49
CA GLU A 150 0.04 5.45 -9.15
C GLU A 150 -0.08 6.64 -8.20
N THR A 151 -0.59 6.40 -6.99
CA THR A 151 -0.96 7.48 -6.07
C THR A 151 -0.06 7.58 -4.83
N GLY A 152 0.94 6.70 -4.73
CA GLY A 152 1.85 6.64 -3.60
C GLY A 152 1.20 6.12 -2.32
N VAL A 153 1.69 6.58 -1.16
CA VAL A 153 1.20 6.14 0.14
C VAL A 153 -0.13 6.82 0.47
N ARG A 154 -1.09 6.01 0.97
CA ARG A 154 -2.41 6.45 1.45
C ARG A 154 -2.64 5.94 2.86
N LEU A 155 -3.08 6.80 3.77
CA LEU A 155 -3.49 6.45 5.12
C LEU A 155 -5.02 6.35 5.16
N GLY A 156 -5.53 5.18 5.48
CA GLY A 156 -6.96 4.88 5.60
C GLY A 156 -7.41 4.66 7.04
N ASP A 157 -8.68 4.36 7.19
CA ASP A 157 -9.31 3.89 8.43
C ASP A 157 -9.02 4.74 9.67
N PHE A 158 -9.46 6.01 9.63
CA PHE A 158 -9.44 6.86 10.81
C PHE A 158 -10.33 6.27 11.90
N GLY A 159 -9.71 5.70 12.94
CA GLY A 159 -10.34 4.98 14.04
C GLY A 159 -11.23 5.85 14.94
N ILE A 160 -12.08 6.69 14.34
CA ILE A 160 -13.04 7.55 15.05
C ILE A 160 -14.06 6.70 15.81
N ALA A 161 -14.26 5.45 15.35
CA ALA A 161 -15.06 4.46 16.05
C ALA A 161 -14.54 4.11 17.47
N ALA A 162 -13.24 4.27 17.73
CA ALA A 162 -12.62 3.99 19.04
C ALA A 162 -12.82 5.11 20.08
N GLY A 163 -13.44 6.21 19.73
CA GLY A 163 -13.42 7.45 20.52
C GLY A 163 -14.56 7.69 21.51
N ILE A 164 -15.48 6.73 21.72
CA ILE A 164 -16.48 6.84 22.79
C ILE A 164 -16.43 5.55 23.60
N SER A 165 -15.31 5.36 24.30
CA SER A 165 -15.25 4.37 25.35
C SER A 165 -16.00 4.92 26.56
N SER A 166 -17.01 4.22 26.99
CA SER A 166 -17.73 4.44 28.24
C SER A 166 -16.88 4.11 29.48
N GLY A 167 -15.55 4.07 29.33
CA GLY A 167 -14.62 3.81 30.45
C GLY A 167 -14.57 2.34 30.93
N GLN A 168 -15.12 1.42 30.16
CA GLN A 168 -15.06 -0.01 30.50
C GLN A 168 -13.84 -0.67 29.80
N PRO A 169 -13.07 -1.51 30.49
CA PRO A 169 -11.94 -2.25 29.90
C PRO A 169 -12.32 -3.20 28.74
N SER A 170 -13.60 -3.52 28.60
CA SER A 170 -14.15 -4.35 27.52
C SER A 170 -14.24 -3.66 26.15
N ASP A 171 -14.05 -2.34 26.10
CA ASP A 171 -14.20 -1.51 24.89
C ASP A 171 -12.88 -1.13 24.24
N ILE A 172 -11.78 -1.90 24.49
CA ILE A 172 -10.49 -1.71 23.82
C ILE A 172 -10.70 -2.04 22.33
N CYS A 173 -10.92 -1.00 21.52
CA CYS A 173 -11.03 -1.10 20.07
C CYS A 173 -9.69 -0.74 19.44
N GLY A 174 -9.12 -1.67 18.67
CA GLY A 174 -7.82 -1.54 17.98
C GLY A 174 -6.98 -2.79 18.13
N THR A 175 -5.86 -2.83 17.43
CA THR A 175 -4.88 -3.93 17.54
C THR A 175 -3.92 -3.61 18.68
N PRO A 176 -3.92 -4.35 19.81
CA PRO A 176 -3.17 -3.99 21.03
C PRO A 176 -1.70 -3.67 20.79
N SER A 177 -1.06 -4.31 19.82
CA SER A 177 0.36 -4.15 19.50
C SER A 177 0.77 -2.75 19.01
N PHE A 178 -0.19 -1.92 18.59
CA PHE A 178 0.04 -0.57 18.06
C PHE A 178 -0.51 0.53 18.97
N MET A 179 -1.26 0.16 20.02
CA MET A 179 -1.88 1.12 20.94
C MET A 179 -0.84 1.79 21.84
N ALA A 180 -1.02 3.10 22.03
CA ALA A 180 -0.26 3.84 23.01
C ALA A 180 -0.72 3.54 24.46
N PRO A 181 0.16 3.65 25.47
CA PRO A 181 -0.20 3.37 26.86
C PRO A 181 -1.41 4.14 27.37
N GLU A 182 -1.52 5.42 26.99
CA GLU A 182 -2.66 6.27 27.34
C GLU A 182 -3.99 5.78 26.75
N GLN A 183 -3.97 5.14 25.57
CA GLN A 183 -5.17 4.53 24.99
C GLN A 183 -5.62 3.30 25.79
N VAL A 184 -4.66 2.46 26.18
CA VAL A 184 -4.94 1.26 26.98
C VAL A 184 -5.47 1.61 28.37
N ARG A 185 -4.97 2.71 28.98
CA ARG A 185 -5.41 3.20 30.28
C ARG A 185 -6.72 4.00 30.23
N GLY A 186 -7.23 4.34 29.02
CA GLY A 186 -8.38 5.23 28.88
C GLY A 186 -8.10 6.67 29.32
N GLU A 187 -6.84 7.09 29.28
CA GLU A 187 -6.40 8.45 29.61
C GLU A 187 -6.67 9.41 28.44
N PRO A 188 -6.64 10.74 28.68
CA PRO A 188 -6.79 11.72 27.61
C PRO A 188 -5.71 11.53 26.52
N ILE A 189 -6.15 11.46 25.27
CA ILE A 189 -5.28 11.27 24.11
C ILE A 189 -5.10 12.58 23.33
N ASP A 190 -3.94 12.73 22.71
CA ASP A 190 -3.65 13.81 21.78
C ASP A 190 -2.87 13.31 20.56
N ARG A 191 -2.36 14.23 19.71
CA ARG A 191 -1.61 13.91 18.49
C ARG A 191 -0.39 12.99 18.72
N ARG A 192 0.15 12.92 19.94
CA ARG A 192 1.30 12.09 20.31
C ARG A 192 0.94 10.61 20.42
N THR A 193 -0.33 10.30 20.58
CA THR A 193 -0.86 8.94 20.50
C THR A 193 -0.59 8.34 19.11
N ASP A 194 -0.85 9.10 18.03
CA ASP A 194 -0.55 8.65 16.67
C ASP A 194 0.95 8.55 16.37
N VAL A 195 1.77 9.37 17.04
CA VAL A 195 3.23 9.26 16.96
C VAL A 195 3.70 7.93 17.53
N PHE A 196 3.11 7.47 18.64
CA PHE A 196 3.40 6.14 19.19
C PHE A 196 2.98 5.04 18.20
N GLY A 197 1.75 5.08 17.69
CA GLY A 197 1.25 4.10 16.71
C GLY A 197 2.12 4.03 15.45
N ALA A 198 2.57 5.19 14.93
CA ALA A 198 3.50 5.25 13.81
C ALA A 198 4.88 4.65 14.16
N GLY A 199 5.38 4.87 15.37
CA GLY A 199 6.60 4.23 15.88
C GLY A 199 6.46 2.71 15.97
N ALA A 200 5.34 2.22 16.51
CA ALA A 200 5.04 0.79 16.60
C ALA A 200 4.91 0.15 15.21
N THR A 201 4.25 0.85 14.26
CA THR A 201 4.16 0.45 12.85
C THR A 201 5.54 0.28 12.23
N ALA A 202 6.40 1.29 12.33
CA ALA A 202 7.76 1.25 11.79
C ALA A 202 8.61 0.13 12.44
N TYR A 203 8.44 -0.09 13.73
CA TYR A 203 9.12 -1.17 14.46
C TYR A 203 8.71 -2.55 13.93
N VAL A 204 7.41 -2.81 13.81
CA VAL A 204 6.88 -4.09 13.29
C VAL A 204 7.35 -4.34 11.86
N LEU A 205 7.28 -3.34 11.00
CA LEU A 205 7.75 -3.46 9.61
C LEU A 205 9.25 -3.79 9.52
N ARG A 206 10.08 -3.27 10.44
CA ARG A 206 11.51 -3.56 10.42
C ARG A 206 11.86 -4.89 11.07
N TYR A 207 11.25 -5.21 12.23
CA TYR A 207 11.68 -6.34 13.07
C TYR A 207 10.71 -7.52 13.06
N GLY A 208 9.48 -7.37 12.57
CA GLY A 208 8.48 -8.44 12.46
C GLY A 208 7.79 -8.80 13.76
N THR A 209 8.08 -8.10 14.84
CA THR A 209 7.50 -8.32 16.18
C THR A 209 7.05 -6.99 16.76
N PRO A 210 6.06 -6.96 17.67
CA PRO A 210 5.67 -5.75 18.36
C PRO A 210 6.83 -5.19 19.22
N PRO A 211 6.87 -3.86 19.48
CA PRO A 211 7.89 -3.24 20.32
C PRO A 211 7.82 -3.65 21.79
N PHE A 212 6.65 -4.11 22.25
CA PHE A 212 6.39 -4.66 23.59
C PHE A 212 5.68 -6.00 23.43
N ALA A 213 6.14 -7.04 24.13
CA ALA A 213 5.62 -8.40 23.94
C ALA A 213 4.23 -8.61 24.56
N SER A 214 3.82 -7.76 25.50
CA SER A 214 2.53 -7.82 26.16
C SER A 214 2.02 -6.45 26.58
N LEU A 215 0.72 -6.37 26.93
CA LEU A 215 0.15 -5.16 27.54
C LEU A 215 0.78 -4.83 28.90
N GLU A 216 1.23 -5.83 29.64
CA GLU A 216 1.94 -5.64 30.91
C GLU A 216 3.26 -4.91 30.68
N GLU A 217 4.08 -5.38 29.73
CA GLU A 217 5.31 -4.69 29.34
C GLU A 217 5.06 -3.27 28.81
N LEU A 218 4.00 -3.09 28.01
CA LEU A 218 3.61 -1.77 27.52
C LEU A 218 3.27 -0.81 28.64
N LEU A 219 2.61 -1.28 29.70
CA LEU A 219 2.15 -0.44 30.81
C LEU A 219 3.18 -0.26 31.92
N ASP A 220 4.20 -1.13 32.02
CA ASP A 220 5.27 -1.03 32.99
C ASP A 220 6.25 0.11 32.63
N PRO A 221 6.35 1.19 33.42
CA PRO A 221 7.24 2.31 33.13
C PRO A 221 8.74 1.93 33.18
N ALA A 222 9.10 0.83 33.79
CA ALA A 222 10.49 0.36 33.89
C ALA A 222 10.96 -0.33 32.60
N VAL A 223 10.04 -0.84 31.78
CA VAL A 223 10.36 -1.53 30.53
C VAL A 223 10.48 -0.53 29.39
N SER A 224 11.63 -0.46 28.77
CA SER A 224 11.89 0.34 27.57
C SER A 224 11.86 -0.56 26.32
N VAL A 225 11.60 0.03 25.14
CA VAL A 225 11.69 -0.68 23.87
C VAL A 225 13.11 -1.21 23.65
N ALA A 226 13.23 -2.48 23.27
CA ALA A 226 14.49 -3.13 22.97
C ALA A 226 14.75 -3.17 21.45
N PHE A 227 16.01 -3.06 21.06
CA PHE A 227 16.43 -3.14 19.66
C PHE A 227 17.56 -4.15 19.50
N PRO A 228 17.61 -4.90 18.38
CA PRO A 228 18.78 -5.67 18.04
C PRO A 228 19.95 -4.73 17.68
N PRO A 229 21.20 -5.19 17.70
CA PRO A 229 22.34 -4.40 17.23
C PRO A 229 22.10 -3.86 15.81
N PRO A 230 22.34 -2.57 15.54
CA PRO A 230 22.14 -1.99 14.23
C PRO A 230 23.12 -2.57 13.22
N GLN A 231 22.66 -2.90 12.00
CA GLN A 231 23.48 -3.46 10.95
C GLN A 231 24.33 -2.39 10.22
N HIS A 232 23.91 -1.11 10.30
CA HIS A 232 24.62 0.05 9.72
C HIS A 232 24.22 1.33 10.46
N PRO A 233 24.97 2.44 10.31
CA PRO A 233 24.75 3.67 11.07
C PRO A 233 23.31 4.24 10.93
N GLN A 234 22.73 4.20 9.73
CA GLN A 234 21.37 4.70 9.47
C GLN A 234 20.32 3.90 10.26
N GLU A 235 20.56 2.62 10.49
CA GLU A 235 19.68 1.82 11.36
C GLU A 235 19.78 2.25 12.83
N GLY A 236 20.97 2.64 13.28
CA GLY A 236 21.15 3.23 14.60
C GLY A 236 20.33 4.52 14.76
N TYR A 237 20.32 5.41 13.76
CA TYR A 237 19.45 6.60 13.77
C TYR A 237 17.98 6.25 13.77
N PHE A 238 17.56 5.27 12.98
CA PHE A 238 16.20 4.77 12.96
C PHE A 238 15.76 4.25 14.33
N GLN A 239 16.61 3.47 15.01
CA GLN A 239 16.34 2.96 16.37
C GLN A 239 16.20 4.09 17.39
N HIS A 240 17.04 5.12 17.34
CA HIS A 240 16.92 6.29 18.20
C HIS A 240 15.62 7.06 17.95
N LEU A 241 15.22 7.23 16.68
CA LEU A 241 13.94 7.82 16.34
C LEU A 241 12.77 7.02 16.91
N LEU A 242 12.78 5.69 16.72
CA LEU A 242 11.75 4.82 17.26
C LEU A 242 11.69 4.85 18.79
N ALA A 243 12.83 4.89 19.48
CA ALA A 243 12.87 5.02 20.94
C ALA A 243 12.17 6.30 21.41
N ALA A 244 12.39 7.44 20.71
CA ALA A 244 11.73 8.71 21.00
C ALA A 244 10.22 8.68 20.69
N MET A 245 9.80 7.99 19.63
CA MET A 245 8.39 7.81 19.28
C MET A 245 7.65 6.87 20.22
N LEU A 246 8.32 5.81 20.70
CA LEU A 246 7.76 4.76 21.56
C LEU A 246 7.92 5.05 23.06
N THR A 247 8.36 6.27 23.43
CA THR A 247 8.38 6.72 24.81
C THR A 247 6.97 6.64 25.41
N LYS A 248 6.84 5.95 26.54
CA LYS A 248 5.54 5.65 27.16
C LYS A 248 4.84 6.88 27.73
N ASP A 249 5.60 7.79 28.34
CA ASP A 249 5.08 9.08 28.78
C ASP A 249 4.86 10.01 27.58
N PRO A 250 3.61 10.42 27.28
CA PRO A 250 3.35 11.35 26.19
C PRO A 250 4.08 12.70 26.33
N ALA A 251 4.41 13.14 27.56
CA ALA A 251 5.10 14.40 27.77
C ALA A 251 6.57 14.35 27.34
N ALA A 252 7.20 13.19 27.45
CA ALA A 252 8.59 12.93 27.06
C ALA A 252 8.71 12.39 25.60
N ARG A 253 7.57 12.00 24.98
CA ARG A 253 7.51 11.47 23.63
C ARG A 253 7.77 12.55 22.58
N LEU A 254 8.23 12.15 21.39
CA LEU A 254 8.36 13.03 20.23
C LEU A 254 7.04 13.83 20.02
N PRO A 255 7.07 15.18 19.92
CA PRO A 255 5.87 16.01 20.12
C PRO A 255 4.85 15.97 19.00
N ASN A 256 5.24 15.60 17.78
CA ASN A 256 4.35 15.58 16.62
C ASN A 256 4.85 14.73 15.46
N ALA A 257 3.92 14.34 14.57
CA ALA A 257 4.20 13.54 13.39
C ALA A 257 5.10 14.26 12.36
N ALA A 258 5.04 15.60 12.27
CA ALA A 258 5.90 16.33 11.33
C ALA A 258 7.40 16.18 11.66
N MET A 259 7.76 16.14 12.95
CA MET A 259 9.15 15.85 13.35
C MET A 259 9.54 14.43 12.98
N ALA A 260 8.70 13.43 13.29
CA ALA A 260 8.94 12.05 12.90
C ALA A 260 9.15 11.92 11.38
N GLY A 261 8.27 12.53 10.59
CA GLY A 261 8.35 12.51 9.12
C GLY A 261 9.65 13.11 8.58
N ARG A 262 10.15 14.20 9.18
CA ARG A 262 11.45 14.78 8.79
C ARG A 262 12.62 13.84 9.08
N HIS A 263 12.62 13.16 10.23
CA HIS A 263 13.67 12.20 10.56
C HIS A 263 13.62 10.98 9.63
N PHE A 264 12.44 10.45 9.32
CA PHE A 264 12.30 9.38 8.33
C PHE A 264 12.82 9.81 6.96
N ALA A 265 12.52 11.04 6.51
CA ALA A 265 13.02 11.59 5.25
C ALA A 265 14.55 11.69 5.23
N MET A 266 15.18 12.10 6.33
CA MET A 266 16.65 12.16 6.44
C MET A 266 17.28 10.76 6.34
N ILE A 267 16.72 9.77 7.03
CA ILE A 267 17.23 8.39 7.01
C ILE A 267 17.03 7.81 5.61
N GLU A 268 15.87 7.98 5.01
CA GLU A 268 15.56 7.52 3.66
C GLU A 268 16.53 8.11 2.63
N HIS A 269 16.73 9.43 2.65
CA HIS A 269 17.66 10.10 1.75
C HIS A 269 19.09 9.58 1.90
N ALA A 270 19.58 9.41 3.14
CA ALA A 270 20.93 8.88 3.39
C ALA A 270 21.09 7.44 2.88
N LEU A 271 20.03 6.62 2.98
CA LEU A 271 20.03 5.25 2.47
C LEU A 271 19.98 5.22 0.93
N ARG A 272 19.10 6.02 0.32
CA ARG A 272 18.99 6.08 -1.16
C ARG A 272 20.23 6.68 -1.82
N SER A 273 20.87 7.67 -1.22
CA SER A 273 22.12 8.24 -1.72
C SER A 273 23.27 7.23 -1.75
N SER A 274 23.22 6.20 -0.89
CA SER A 274 24.19 5.09 -0.90
C SER A 274 23.80 3.98 -1.89
N LEU A 275 22.52 3.88 -2.24
CA LEU A 275 22.05 3.00 -3.31
C LEU A 275 22.19 3.80 -4.61
N GLN A 276 23.22 3.53 -5.41
CA GLN A 276 23.27 4.07 -6.77
C GLN A 276 21.94 3.73 -7.45
N ALA A 277 21.19 4.76 -7.85
CA ALA A 277 19.98 4.56 -8.64
C ALA A 277 20.36 3.72 -9.86
N ALA A 278 19.84 2.50 -9.98
CA ALA A 278 20.12 1.67 -11.13
C ALA A 278 19.55 2.36 -12.36
N PRO A 279 20.39 2.81 -13.30
CA PRO A 279 19.92 3.54 -14.45
C PRO A 279 19.04 2.62 -15.31
N LEU A 280 17.95 3.16 -15.84
CA LEU A 280 17.23 2.50 -16.91
C LEU A 280 18.12 2.46 -18.15
N VAL A 281 18.50 1.27 -18.61
CA VAL A 281 19.32 1.08 -19.80
C VAL A 281 18.42 0.73 -20.98
N CYS A 282 18.36 1.59 -22.00
CA CYS A 282 17.69 1.29 -23.26
C CYS A 282 18.61 0.40 -24.11
N LEU A 283 18.24 -0.88 -24.29
CA LEU A 283 18.99 -1.84 -25.10
C LEU A 283 18.58 -1.76 -26.57
N SER A 284 17.33 -1.39 -26.85
CA SER A 284 16.80 -1.08 -28.18
C SER A 284 15.57 -0.19 -28.03
N ASP A 285 14.93 0.19 -29.13
CA ASP A 285 13.69 1.00 -29.13
C ASP A 285 12.56 0.39 -28.28
N PHE A 286 12.55 -0.94 -28.12
CA PHE A 286 11.49 -1.69 -27.42
C PHE A 286 12.02 -2.64 -26.36
N THR A 287 13.29 -2.49 -25.96
CA THR A 287 13.90 -3.34 -24.93
C THR A 287 14.65 -2.49 -23.94
N PHE A 288 14.29 -2.63 -22.68
CA PHE A 288 14.88 -1.91 -21.56
C PHE A 288 15.48 -2.90 -20.57
N ARG A 289 16.44 -2.46 -19.78
CA ARG A 289 16.94 -3.18 -18.61
C ARG A 289 16.91 -2.26 -17.41
N LEU A 290 16.24 -2.73 -16.37
CA LEU A 290 16.18 -2.08 -15.06
C LEU A 290 16.64 -3.08 -14.01
N LEU A 291 17.72 -2.76 -13.29
CA LEU A 291 18.41 -3.74 -12.42
C LEU A 291 18.74 -5.01 -13.23
N ASP A 292 18.40 -6.19 -12.70
CA ASP A 292 18.65 -7.47 -13.35
C ASP A 292 17.48 -7.94 -14.25
N CYS A 293 16.45 -7.10 -14.44
CA CYS A 293 15.26 -7.45 -15.22
C CYS A 293 15.32 -6.81 -16.62
N THR A 294 15.14 -7.64 -17.64
CA THR A 294 14.96 -7.21 -19.04
C THR A 294 13.47 -7.06 -19.35
N ILE A 295 13.09 -5.91 -19.90
CA ILE A 295 11.70 -5.55 -20.24
C ILE A 295 11.60 -5.44 -21.76
N VAL A 296 10.72 -6.22 -22.37
CA VAL A 296 10.55 -6.30 -23.84
C VAL A 296 9.12 -5.91 -24.21
N LEU A 297 8.98 -4.96 -25.13
CA LEU A 297 7.71 -4.58 -25.72
C LEU A 297 7.63 -5.16 -27.13
N GLU A 298 6.79 -6.14 -27.35
CA GLU A 298 6.74 -6.87 -28.64
C GLU A 298 5.32 -6.99 -29.21
N VAL A 299 5.23 -7.11 -30.53
CA VAL A 299 3.97 -7.39 -31.23
C VAL A 299 3.92 -8.88 -31.53
N GLY A 300 2.83 -9.54 -31.14
CA GLY A 300 2.68 -10.98 -31.34
C GLY A 300 1.45 -11.57 -30.69
N ASP A 301 1.42 -12.89 -30.63
CA ASP A 301 0.40 -13.65 -29.92
C ASP A 301 0.94 -14.07 -28.54
N LEU A 302 0.30 -13.56 -27.48
CA LEU A 302 0.67 -13.88 -26.11
C LEU A 302 0.65 -15.40 -25.82
N ALA A 303 -0.24 -16.15 -26.49
CA ALA A 303 -0.32 -17.60 -26.35
C ALA A 303 0.88 -18.37 -26.93
N GLU A 304 1.73 -17.70 -27.72
CA GLU A 304 2.97 -18.26 -28.27
C GLU A 304 4.21 -17.88 -27.45
N ALA A 305 4.04 -17.02 -26.43
CA ALA A 305 5.16 -16.55 -25.62
C ALA A 305 5.87 -17.72 -24.92
N THR A 306 7.20 -17.75 -25.05
CA THR A 306 8.06 -18.72 -24.37
C THR A 306 8.59 -18.05 -23.12
N VAL A 307 7.90 -18.25 -22.01
CA VAL A 307 8.18 -17.67 -20.68
C VAL A 307 7.76 -18.66 -19.57
N ASP A 308 8.14 -18.40 -18.33
CA ASP A 308 7.70 -19.24 -17.22
C ASP A 308 6.20 -19.03 -16.91
N GLY A 309 5.73 -17.79 -16.95
CA GLY A 309 4.33 -17.46 -16.67
C GLY A 309 3.73 -16.51 -17.71
N VAL A 310 2.49 -16.79 -18.11
CA VAL A 310 1.69 -15.92 -18.97
C VAL A 310 0.57 -15.32 -18.15
N VAL A 311 0.42 -13.99 -18.21
CA VAL A 311 -0.65 -13.29 -17.52
C VAL A 311 -1.87 -13.14 -18.41
N SER A 312 -3.01 -13.61 -17.92
CA SER A 312 -4.31 -13.42 -18.57
C SER A 312 -5.01 -12.20 -17.94
N SER A 313 -5.46 -11.26 -18.76
CA SER A 313 -6.36 -10.22 -18.32
C SER A 313 -7.75 -10.83 -18.11
N GLY A 314 -8.12 -11.08 -16.88
CA GLY A 314 -9.38 -11.72 -16.49
C GLY A 314 -10.42 -10.72 -16.00
N ASN A 315 -11.66 -11.17 -15.97
CA ASN A 315 -12.77 -10.56 -15.25
C ASN A 315 -13.01 -11.30 -13.89
N TYR A 316 -13.94 -10.84 -13.09
CA TYR A 316 -14.22 -11.38 -11.77
C TYR A 316 -14.65 -12.86 -11.76
N ASP A 317 -15.32 -13.34 -12.84
CA ASP A 317 -15.81 -14.72 -12.95
C ASP A 317 -14.77 -15.70 -13.55
N LEU A 318 -13.58 -15.20 -13.90
CA LEU A 318 -12.45 -15.93 -14.47
C LEU A 318 -12.76 -16.69 -15.76
N ARG A 319 -13.88 -16.38 -16.44
CA ARG A 319 -14.22 -16.99 -17.73
C ARG A 319 -13.32 -16.46 -18.83
N MET A 320 -12.77 -17.40 -19.59
CA MET A 320 -11.83 -17.12 -20.66
C MET A 320 -12.52 -17.15 -22.04
N ARG A 321 -13.61 -16.36 -22.20
CA ARG A 321 -14.45 -16.40 -23.41
C ARG A 321 -14.19 -15.26 -24.39
N THR A 322 -13.37 -14.29 -24.02
CA THR A 322 -13.10 -13.11 -24.86
C THR A 322 -11.63 -12.71 -24.83
N GLY A 323 -11.18 -12.02 -25.88
CA GLY A 323 -9.86 -11.40 -25.94
C GLY A 323 -8.69 -12.34 -25.67
N VAL A 324 -7.76 -11.91 -24.84
CA VAL A 324 -6.55 -12.67 -24.50
C VAL A 324 -6.87 -13.99 -23.79
N GLY A 325 -7.87 -13.99 -22.90
CA GLY A 325 -8.30 -15.21 -22.22
C GLY A 325 -8.72 -16.30 -23.19
N ASP A 326 -9.55 -15.96 -24.21
CA ASP A 326 -9.99 -16.92 -25.22
C ASP A 326 -8.83 -17.42 -26.10
N ALA A 327 -7.86 -16.56 -26.45
CA ALA A 327 -6.67 -16.97 -27.18
C ALA A 327 -5.83 -17.99 -26.38
N LEU A 328 -5.60 -17.74 -25.10
CA LEU A 328 -4.88 -18.65 -24.20
C LEU A 328 -5.63 -19.97 -24.04
N ARG A 329 -6.96 -19.93 -23.84
CA ARG A 329 -7.81 -21.13 -23.73
C ARG A 329 -7.79 -21.98 -25.00
N ARG A 330 -7.98 -21.38 -26.17
CA ARG A 330 -7.97 -22.11 -27.45
C ARG A 330 -6.66 -22.82 -27.71
N ARG A 331 -5.53 -22.18 -27.40
CA ARG A 331 -4.20 -22.78 -27.61
C ARG A 331 -3.81 -23.75 -26.48
N GLY A 332 -4.07 -23.37 -25.24
CA GLY A 332 -3.67 -24.13 -24.05
C GLY A 332 -4.63 -25.29 -23.70
N GLY A 333 -5.89 -25.17 -24.10
CA GLY A 333 -6.96 -26.13 -23.79
C GLY A 333 -7.92 -25.61 -22.73
N ASP A 334 -9.16 -26.17 -22.74
CA ASP A 334 -10.24 -25.77 -21.82
C ASP A 334 -9.90 -26.03 -20.35
N SER A 335 -8.99 -26.96 -20.06
CA SER A 335 -8.53 -27.26 -18.69
C SER A 335 -7.99 -26.04 -17.94
N ILE A 336 -7.51 -25.01 -18.63
CA ILE A 336 -7.04 -23.76 -18.01
C ILE A 336 -8.25 -23.02 -17.42
N GLU A 337 -9.33 -22.89 -18.18
CA GLU A 337 -10.57 -22.26 -17.72
C GLU A 337 -11.23 -23.10 -16.61
N ASP A 338 -11.29 -24.43 -16.76
CA ASP A 338 -11.89 -25.31 -15.77
C ASP A 338 -11.17 -25.20 -14.41
N GLU A 339 -9.83 -25.10 -14.39
CA GLU A 339 -9.03 -24.91 -13.18
C GLU A 339 -9.23 -23.47 -12.63
N ALA A 340 -9.32 -22.46 -13.48
CA ALA A 340 -9.59 -21.07 -13.06
C ALA A 340 -10.93 -20.94 -12.35
N LEU A 341 -11.99 -21.56 -12.91
CA LEU A 341 -13.35 -21.54 -12.35
C LEU A 341 -13.45 -22.21 -10.97
N GLN A 342 -12.57 -23.15 -10.64
CA GLN A 342 -12.51 -23.77 -9.29
C GLN A 342 -12.16 -22.77 -8.19
N ASN A 343 -11.55 -21.63 -8.53
CA ASN A 343 -11.25 -20.58 -7.56
C ASN A 343 -12.48 -19.72 -7.21
N GLY A 344 -13.62 -19.91 -7.91
CA GLY A 344 -14.82 -19.09 -7.73
C GLY A 344 -14.66 -17.67 -8.26
N GLU A 345 -15.61 -16.81 -7.92
CA GLU A 345 -15.55 -15.38 -8.25
C GLU A 345 -14.42 -14.69 -7.49
N GLN A 346 -13.72 -13.80 -8.18
CA GLN A 346 -12.55 -13.10 -7.66
C GLN A 346 -12.77 -11.60 -7.63
N ALA A 347 -12.32 -10.93 -6.58
CA ALA A 347 -12.35 -9.47 -6.50
C ALA A 347 -11.40 -8.85 -7.56
N LEU A 348 -11.75 -7.65 -8.04
CA LEU A 348 -10.86 -6.87 -8.90
C LEU A 348 -9.53 -6.58 -8.18
N GLY A 349 -8.44 -6.61 -8.92
CA GLY A 349 -7.09 -6.47 -8.39
C GLY A 349 -6.48 -7.75 -7.83
N THR A 350 -7.20 -8.89 -7.83
CA THR A 350 -6.63 -10.20 -7.46
C THR A 350 -5.91 -10.87 -8.62
N CYS A 351 -5.11 -11.90 -8.30
CA CYS A 351 -4.44 -12.73 -9.29
C CYS A 351 -4.41 -14.18 -8.80
N VAL A 352 -4.87 -15.12 -9.61
CA VAL A 352 -4.90 -16.55 -9.28
C VAL A 352 -4.15 -17.39 -10.32
N PRO A 353 -3.42 -18.45 -9.93
CA PRO A 353 -2.64 -19.25 -10.85
C PRO A 353 -3.41 -20.46 -11.32
N THR A 354 -3.13 -20.91 -12.54
CA THR A 354 -3.49 -22.24 -13.05
C THR A 354 -2.31 -22.88 -13.76
N ARG A 355 -2.42 -24.15 -14.08
CA ARG A 355 -1.53 -24.81 -15.04
C ARG A 355 -1.73 -24.23 -16.43
N ALA A 356 -0.69 -24.25 -17.25
CA ALA A 356 -0.70 -23.63 -18.57
C ALA A 356 -1.22 -24.56 -19.70
N GLY A 357 -1.69 -25.75 -19.39
CA GLY A 357 -2.17 -26.70 -20.39
C GLY A 357 -1.10 -27.01 -21.44
N ARG A 358 -1.42 -26.74 -22.74
CA ARG A 358 -0.51 -26.95 -23.88
C ARG A 358 0.31 -25.70 -24.24
N LEU A 359 0.19 -24.58 -23.51
CA LEU A 359 1.01 -23.39 -23.75
C LEU A 359 2.49 -23.68 -23.44
N ARG A 360 3.39 -22.86 -24.00
CA ARG A 360 4.84 -22.97 -23.76
C ARG A 360 5.27 -22.38 -22.41
N ALA A 361 4.33 -22.01 -21.57
CA ALA A 361 4.53 -21.49 -20.22
C ALA A 361 4.34 -22.60 -19.18
N LYS A 362 4.84 -22.38 -17.96
CA LYS A 362 4.61 -23.29 -16.81
C LYS A 362 3.29 -22.99 -16.11
N ARG A 363 2.86 -21.72 -16.10
CA ARG A 363 1.67 -21.21 -15.40
C ARG A 363 0.93 -20.18 -16.23
N VAL A 364 -0.39 -20.08 -16.02
CA VAL A 364 -1.19 -18.92 -16.38
C VAL A 364 -1.57 -18.21 -15.08
N LEU A 365 -1.34 -16.91 -15.05
CA LEU A 365 -1.69 -16.01 -13.94
C LEU A 365 -2.90 -15.18 -14.36
N HIS A 366 -4.07 -15.45 -13.77
CA HIS A 366 -5.31 -14.76 -14.11
C HIS A 366 -5.41 -13.47 -13.28
N ALA A 367 -4.97 -12.35 -13.85
CA ALA A 367 -5.04 -11.05 -13.25
C ALA A 367 -6.41 -10.43 -13.51
N VAL A 368 -7.20 -10.23 -12.45
CA VAL A 368 -8.53 -9.62 -12.51
C VAL A 368 -8.39 -8.12 -12.57
N SER A 369 -8.09 -7.58 -13.76
CA SER A 369 -7.59 -6.23 -13.95
C SER A 369 -8.64 -5.19 -14.34
N GLY A 370 -9.85 -5.61 -14.71
CA GLY A 370 -10.87 -4.65 -15.12
C GLY A 370 -12.22 -5.27 -15.42
N TRP A 371 -13.28 -4.49 -15.22
CA TRP A 371 -14.66 -4.84 -15.51
C TRP A 371 -15.50 -3.58 -15.78
N ASN A 372 -16.34 -3.59 -16.81
CA ASN A 372 -17.29 -2.50 -17.10
C ASN A 372 -16.70 -1.07 -17.01
N GLU A 373 -15.59 -0.82 -17.74
CA GLU A 373 -14.89 0.47 -17.80
C GLU A 373 -14.13 0.87 -16.53
N ILE A 374 -14.04 -0.02 -15.55
CA ILE A 374 -13.25 0.20 -14.34
C ILE A 374 -12.04 -0.73 -14.33
N SER A 375 -10.92 -0.23 -13.88
CA SER A 375 -9.68 -0.99 -13.82
C SER A 375 -9.02 -0.95 -12.44
N CYS A 376 -8.32 -2.04 -12.13
CA CYS A 376 -7.43 -2.18 -11.00
C CYS A 376 -6.08 -2.69 -11.50
N ILE A 377 -5.53 -2.02 -12.53
CA ILE A 377 -4.32 -2.49 -13.25
C ILE A 377 -3.12 -2.50 -12.32
N GLY A 378 -2.94 -1.46 -11.51
CA GLY A 378 -1.81 -1.35 -10.60
C GLY A 378 -1.77 -2.51 -9.61
N ARG A 379 -2.87 -2.75 -8.88
CA ARG A 379 -3.00 -3.85 -7.93
C ARG A 379 -2.87 -5.22 -8.59
N ALA A 380 -3.58 -5.45 -9.71
CA ALA A 380 -3.53 -6.72 -10.43
C ALA A 380 -2.11 -7.03 -10.94
N THR A 381 -1.38 -6.02 -11.40
CA THR A 381 0.01 -6.14 -11.84
C THR A 381 0.95 -6.46 -10.67
N GLN A 382 0.83 -5.74 -9.56
CA GLN A 382 1.59 -6.04 -8.34
C GLN A 382 1.35 -7.48 -7.89
N ARG A 383 0.08 -7.91 -7.81
CA ARG A 383 -0.29 -9.28 -7.44
C ARG A 383 0.28 -10.33 -8.39
N ALA A 384 0.33 -10.04 -9.69
CA ALA A 384 0.93 -10.94 -10.67
C ALA A 384 2.45 -11.09 -10.45
N PHE A 385 3.16 -10.02 -10.10
CA PHE A 385 4.60 -10.10 -9.74
C PHE A 385 4.82 -10.88 -8.44
N LEU A 386 4.05 -10.57 -7.39
CA LEU A 386 4.14 -11.27 -6.12
C LEU A 386 3.89 -12.78 -6.29
N LEU A 387 2.84 -13.14 -7.03
CA LEU A 387 2.50 -14.53 -7.34
C LEU A 387 3.57 -15.20 -8.21
N GLY A 388 4.16 -14.47 -9.17
CA GLY A 388 5.28 -14.94 -9.98
C GLY A 388 6.49 -15.35 -9.13
N ASP A 389 6.85 -14.53 -8.16
CA ASP A 389 7.93 -14.84 -7.21
C ASP A 389 7.58 -16.02 -6.31
N GLU A 390 6.33 -16.10 -5.80
CA GLU A 390 5.85 -17.23 -4.99
C GLU A 390 5.98 -18.55 -5.73
N LEU A 391 5.68 -18.55 -7.02
CA LEU A 391 5.78 -19.72 -7.89
C LEU A 391 7.21 -19.94 -8.44
N GLY A 392 8.17 -19.08 -8.11
CA GLY A 392 9.56 -19.16 -8.56
C GLY A 392 9.74 -18.90 -10.06
N LEU A 393 8.84 -18.11 -10.68
CA LEU A 393 8.91 -17.79 -12.10
C LEU A 393 9.94 -16.69 -12.35
N ARG A 394 10.79 -16.87 -13.34
CA ARG A 394 11.86 -15.93 -13.70
C ARG A 394 11.47 -15.03 -14.88
N SER A 395 10.46 -15.42 -15.63
CA SER A 395 9.98 -14.68 -16.79
C SER A 395 8.45 -14.66 -16.85
N LEU A 396 7.90 -13.47 -17.10
CA LEU A 396 6.47 -13.24 -17.24
C LEU A 396 6.15 -12.54 -18.56
N ALA A 397 5.06 -12.94 -19.20
CA ALA A 397 4.50 -12.23 -20.36
C ALA A 397 3.11 -11.69 -20.01
N PHE A 398 2.90 -10.41 -20.29
CA PHE A 398 1.67 -9.67 -20.03
C PHE A 398 1.01 -9.19 -21.32
N PRO A 399 -0.32 -9.15 -21.39
CA PRO A 399 -1.00 -8.27 -22.33
C PRO A 399 -1.00 -6.84 -21.77
N ALA A 400 -1.42 -5.85 -22.55
CA ALA A 400 -1.79 -4.54 -22.03
C ALA A 400 -3.11 -4.68 -21.24
N LEU A 401 -2.99 -4.79 -19.91
CA LEU A 401 -4.11 -5.06 -19.02
C LEU A 401 -5.19 -3.97 -19.11
N GLY A 402 -6.47 -4.35 -19.08
CA GLY A 402 -7.60 -3.42 -19.06
C GLY A 402 -7.88 -2.68 -20.37
N THR A 403 -7.03 -2.80 -21.40
CA THR A 403 -7.21 -2.07 -22.67
C THR A 403 -8.25 -2.68 -23.62
N GLY A 404 -8.82 -3.82 -23.28
CA GLY A 404 -9.89 -4.49 -24.02
C GLY A 404 -11.28 -4.04 -23.55
N ALA A 405 -12.00 -4.93 -22.86
CA ALA A 405 -13.37 -4.68 -22.42
C ALA A 405 -13.51 -3.50 -21.43
N ALA A 406 -12.50 -3.25 -20.61
CA ALA A 406 -12.48 -2.13 -19.66
C ALA A 406 -12.16 -0.77 -20.31
N ARG A 407 -11.79 -0.76 -21.62
CA ARG A 407 -11.55 0.46 -22.44
C ARG A 407 -10.56 1.47 -21.84
N ILE A 408 -9.63 0.99 -21.01
CA ILE A 408 -8.59 1.85 -20.45
C ILE A 408 -7.61 2.26 -21.55
N SER A 409 -7.13 3.50 -21.51
CA SER A 409 -6.15 3.97 -22.47
C SER A 409 -4.84 3.17 -22.36
N VAL A 410 -4.14 2.99 -23.47
CA VAL A 410 -2.87 2.28 -23.49
C VAL A 410 -1.83 2.99 -22.65
N GLU A 411 -1.89 4.32 -22.58
CA GLU A 411 -0.99 5.17 -21.81
C GLU A 411 -1.21 4.99 -20.29
N ALA A 412 -2.47 5.00 -19.83
CA ALA A 412 -2.77 4.76 -18.41
C ALA A 412 -2.37 3.33 -18.00
N CYS A 413 -2.61 2.34 -18.88
CA CYS A 413 -2.15 0.99 -18.66
C CYS A 413 -0.62 0.91 -18.55
N ALA A 414 0.13 1.59 -19.43
CA ALA A 414 1.58 1.63 -19.42
C ALA A 414 2.11 2.21 -18.13
N ASN A 415 1.55 3.35 -17.68
CA ASN A 415 1.95 3.99 -16.44
C ASN A 415 1.74 3.06 -15.24
N ALA A 416 0.54 2.51 -15.08
CA ALA A 416 0.21 1.63 -13.95
C ALA A 416 1.08 0.37 -13.91
N MET A 417 1.24 -0.32 -15.05
CA MET A 417 2.04 -1.54 -15.14
C MET A 417 3.53 -1.30 -14.90
N MET A 418 4.10 -0.27 -15.52
CA MET A 418 5.55 -0.01 -15.44
C MET A 418 5.95 0.59 -14.10
N THR A 419 5.11 1.42 -13.50
CA THR A 419 5.33 1.91 -12.12
C THR A 419 5.25 0.76 -11.11
N ALA A 420 4.29 -0.17 -11.27
CA ALA A 420 4.22 -1.37 -10.44
C ALA A 420 5.48 -2.24 -10.59
N LEU A 421 5.97 -2.43 -11.81
CA LEU A 421 7.20 -3.19 -12.07
C LEU A 421 8.42 -2.51 -11.43
N ARG A 422 8.60 -1.20 -11.65
CA ARG A 422 9.68 -0.43 -11.04
C ARG A 422 9.69 -0.57 -9.51
N SER A 423 8.53 -0.40 -8.87
CA SER A 423 8.40 -0.54 -7.42
C SER A 423 8.74 -1.94 -6.94
N HIS A 424 8.27 -2.98 -7.65
CA HIS A 424 8.57 -4.37 -7.34
C HIS A 424 10.07 -4.69 -7.42
N LEU A 425 10.72 -4.26 -8.50
CA LEU A 425 12.16 -4.46 -8.68
C LEU A 425 12.98 -3.68 -7.66
N ALA A 426 12.60 -2.43 -7.36
CA ALA A 426 13.30 -1.58 -6.38
C ALA A 426 13.26 -2.15 -4.96
N LEU A 427 12.20 -2.87 -4.59
CA LEU A 427 12.12 -3.58 -3.30
C LEU A 427 13.15 -4.71 -3.18
N GLY A 428 13.67 -5.22 -4.29
CA GLY A 428 14.62 -6.31 -4.34
C GLY A 428 14.08 -7.66 -3.86
N GLY A 429 14.91 -8.69 -3.92
CA GLY A 429 14.55 -10.07 -3.51
C GLY A 429 13.77 -10.84 -4.56
N THR A 430 13.27 -10.21 -5.62
CA THR A 430 12.61 -10.89 -6.74
C THR A 430 13.60 -11.73 -7.55
N ARG A 431 13.10 -12.83 -8.13
CA ARG A 431 13.84 -13.67 -9.09
C ARG A 431 13.49 -13.35 -10.54
N LEU A 432 12.69 -12.30 -10.75
CA LEU A 432 12.19 -11.93 -12.07
C LEU A 432 13.32 -11.33 -12.92
N GLU A 433 13.66 -12.01 -14.02
CA GLU A 433 14.74 -11.63 -14.94
C GLU A 433 14.20 -11.05 -16.25
N MET A 434 12.95 -11.36 -16.60
CA MET A 434 12.35 -10.92 -17.85
C MET A 434 10.86 -10.63 -17.70
N VAL A 435 10.44 -9.48 -18.21
CA VAL A 435 9.05 -9.11 -18.41
C VAL A 435 8.83 -8.78 -19.89
N ARG A 436 7.89 -9.48 -20.52
CA ARG A 436 7.43 -9.18 -21.89
C ARG A 436 6.06 -8.56 -21.85
N VAL A 437 5.83 -7.48 -22.58
CA VAL A 437 4.49 -6.96 -22.82
C VAL A 437 4.16 -7.16 -24.28
N VAL A 438 3.14 -7.97 -24.55
CA VAL A 438 2.78 -8.44 -25.90
C VAL A 438 1.54 -7.70 -26.37
N PHE A 439 1.63 -7.09 -27.55
CA PHE A 439 0.58 -6.29 -28.17
C PHE A 439 0.06 -6.96 -29.42
N ASP A 440 -1.22 -6.74 -29.73
CA ASP A 440 -1.86 -7.18 -30.96
C ASP A 440 -1.50 -6.31 -32.19
N THR A 441 -1.07 -5.07 -31.95
CA THR A 441 -0.74 -4.12 -33.02
C THR A 441 0.50 -3.28 -32.69
N PRO A 442 1.30 -2.88 -33.72
CA PRO A 442 2.39 -1.93 -33.53
C PRO A 442 1.94 -0.60 -32.91
N ALA A 443 0.78 -0.08 -33.31
CA ALA A 443 0.28 1.20 -32.81
C ALA A 443 0.05 1.19 -31.28
N LYS A 444 -0.47 0.10 -30.72
CA LYS A 444 -0.61 -0.03 -29.25
C LYS A 444 0.75 -0.13 -28.57
N ARG A 445 1.69 -0.91 -29.12
CA ARG A 445 3.05 -1.01 -28.60
C ARG A 445 3.74 0.36 -28.53
N ASP A 446 3.64 1.13 -29.62
CA ASP A 446 4.32 2.43 -29.73
C ASP A 446 3.73 3.46 -28.76
N ARG A 447 2.39 3.45 -28.58
CA ARG A 447 1.71 4.26 -27.54
C ARG A 447 2.09 3.84 -26.13
N PHE A 448 2.19 2.54 -25.86
CA PHE A 448 2.65 2.03 -24.56
C PHE A 448 4.08 2.47 -24.30
N ARG A 449 4.96 2.33 -25.28
CA ARG A 449 6.37 2.73 -25.18
C ARG A 449 6.54 4.20 -24.83
N SER A 450 5.71 5.09 -25.37
CA SER A 450 5.81 6.54 -25.13
C SER A 450 5.70 6.94 -23.64
N VAL A 451 5.06 6.10 -22.81
CA VAL A 451 4.91 6.31 -21.37
C VAL A 451 5.81 5.38 -20.57
N ALA A 452 6.07 4.17 -21.07
CA ALA A 452 6.78 3.14 -20.34
C ALA A 452 8.18 3.56 -19.90
N GLU A 453 8.91 4.27 -20.73
CA GLU A 453 10.27 4.73 -20.43
C GLU A 453 10.28 5.71 -19.26
N GLU A 454 9.36 6.68 -19.23
CA GLU A 454 9.22 7.64 -18.14
C GLU A 454 8.79 6.95 -16.85
N ALA A 455 7.81 6.06 -16.91
CA ALA A 455 7.31 5.30 -15.77
C ALA A 455 8.37 4.36 -15.14
N LEU A 456 9.31 3.85 -15.97
CA LEU A 456 10.43 3.01 -15.50
C LEU A 456 11.60 3.83 -14.96
N ARG A 457 11.76 5.11 -15.36
CA ARG A 457 12.79 5.97 -14.79
C ARG A 457 12.50 6.21 -13.32
N ALA A 458 13.55 6.25 -12.51
CA ALA A 458 13.41 6.75 -11.13
C ALA A 458 12.95 8.21 -11.20
N GLU A 459 12.04 8.60 -10.30
CA GLU A 459 11.80 10.03 -10.07
C GLU A 459 13.15 10.71 -9.87
N GLU A 460 13.37 11.82 -10.59
CA GLU A 460 14.48 12.72 -10.32
C GLU A 460 14.46 13.03 -8.83
N ASP A 461 15.63 13.11 -8.24
CA ASP A 461 15.92 13.22 -6.80
C ASP A 461 14.75 13.71 -5.95
N PRO A 462 14.44 13.00 -4.84
CA PRO A 462 13.47 13.53 -3.87
C PRO A 462 13.93 14.95 -3.50
N PRO A 463 13.00 15.87 -3.18
CA PRO A 463 13.33 17.25 -2.85
C PRO A 463 14.53 17.28 -1.92
N THR A 464 15.55 18.03 -2.29
CA THR A 464 16.81 18.07 -1.55
C THR A 464 16.55 18.45 -0.10
N LEU A 465 17.40 18.05 0.83
CA LEU A 465 17.28 18.46 2.25
C LEU A 465 17.17 19.98 2.41
N ILE A 466 17.66 20.76 1.44
CA ILE A 466 17.51 22.20 1.35
C ILE A 466 16.06 22.61 1.17
N ASP A 467 15.29 21.91 0.33
CA ASP A 467 13.86 22.20 0.09
C ASP A 467 12.99 21.88 1.31
N LEU A 468 13.49 21.03 2.21
CA LEU A 468 12.84 20.70 3.48
C LEU A 468 13.26 21.65 4.62
N GLY A 469 14.13 22.63 4.36
CA GLY A 469 14.67 23.53 5.40
C GLY A 469 15.56 22.84 6.43
N LEU A 470 16.14 21.70 6.08
CA LEU A 470 17.03 20.91 6.93
C LEU A 470 18.50 21.23 6.60
N PRO A 471 19.41 21.30 7.60
CA PRO A 471 20.83 21.53 7.33
C PRO A 471 21.44 20.34 6.57
N VAL A 472 22.20 20.65 5.52
CA VAL A 472 22.85 19.71 4.58
C VAL A 472 24.00 18.89 5.20
N ALA A 473 24.38 19.15 6.46
CA ALA A 473 25.49 18.44 7.09
C ALA A 473 25.05 17.03 7.52
N ALA A 474 25.58 16.01 6.83
CA ALA A 474 25.61 14.67 7.38
C ALA A 474 26.26 14.70 8.77
N PRO A 475 25.68 14.09 9.81
CA PRO A 475 26.33 14.02 11.11
C PRO A 475 27.67 13.31 10.91
N LYS A 476 28.77 13.99 11.26
CA LYS A 476 30.06 13.33 11.34
C LYS A 476 29.92 12.26 12.41
N VAL A 477 30.07 11.00 12.02
CA VAL A 477 30.22 9.88 12.93
C VAL A 477 31.52 10.12 13.71
N GLY A 478 31.41 10.84 14.83
CA GLY A 478 32.46 10.96 15.83
C GLY A 478 32.24 9.85 16.84
N GLU A 479 33.28 9.08 17.07
CA GLU A 479 33.41 8.22 18.23
C GLU A 479 32.97 9.01 19.45
N HIS A 480 31.86 8.63 20.08
CA HIS A 480 31.64 8.58 21.53
C HIS A 480 30.18 8.53 21.93
N SER A 481 29.91 7.59 22.80
CA SER A 481 28.84 7.49 23.82
C SER A 481 27.43 7.92 23.43
N ALA A 482 26.51 7.03 23.72
CA ALA A 482 25.06 7.19 23.77
C ALA A 482 24.66 8.46 24.56
N THR A 483 24.66 9.58 23.90
CA THR A 483 24.06 10.80 24.40
C THR A 483 22.93 11.18 23.47
N HIS A 484 21.78 11.42 24.07
CA HIS A 484 20.52 11.85 23.48
C HIS A 484 20.69 12.64 22.18
N LEU A 485 20.00 12.21 21.10
CA LEU A 485 19.68 13.08 19.98
C LEU A 485 19.02 14.34 20.57
N ASP A 486 19.72 15.47 20.56
CA ASP A 486 19.17 16.73 21.03
C ASP A 486 18.14 17.24 20.01
N LEU A 487 16.94 16.71 20.13
CA LEU A 487 15.79 17.05 19.28
C LEU A 487 15.31 18.49 19.51
N SER A 488 15.80 19.17 20.57
CA SER A 488 15.41 20.55 20.91
C SER A 488 16.09 21.61 20.04
N ARG A 489 17.27 21.30 19.46
CA ARG A 489 18.01 22.25 18.60
C ARG A 489 17.29 22.58 17.27
N HIS A 490 16.32 21.78 16.85
CA HIS A 490 15.56 22.04 15.62
C HIS A 490 14.39 23.00 15.81
N GLU A 491 14.00 23.34 17.05
CA GLU A 491 12.97 24.37 17.30
C GLU A 491 13.50 25.81 17.13
N ALA A 492 14.78 26.04 17.36
CA ALA A 492 15.38 27.38 17.27
C ALA A 492 15.46 27.95 15.85
N LEU A 493 15.29 27.13 14.80
CA LEU A 493 15.31 27.57 13.40
C LEU A 493 13.95 28.07 12.89
N ARG A 494 12.91 28.10 13.73
CA ARG A 494 11.57 28.58 13.34
C ARG A 494 11.43 30.11 13.31
N SER A 495 12.43 30.88 13.78
CA SER A 495 12.28 32.35 13.94
C SER A 495 12.79 33.21 12.80
N THR A 496 13.22 32.63 11.67
CA THR A 496 13.86 33.42 10.59
C THR A 496 13.29 33.19 9.19
N VAL A 497 12.01 32.85 9.03
CA VAL A 497 11.36 32.91 7.71
C VAL A 497 10.34 34.05 7.74
N PRO A 498 10.55 35.15 7.00
CA PRO A 498 9.53 36.20 6.87
C PRO A 498 8.37 35.68 6.05
N VAL A 499 7.17 35.80 6.58
CA VAL A 499 5.91 35.63 5.86
C VAL A 499 5.84 36.66 4.73
N ARG A 500 5.83 36.21 3.51
CA ARG A 500 5.27 36.89 2.36
C ARG A 500 4.25 36.05 1.66
#